data_0065e413a730a232361b1c9a321adefc
#
_entry.id   0065e413a730a232361b1c9a321adefc
#
_cell.length_a   1.000
_cell.length_b   1.000
_cell.length_c   1.000
_cell.angle_alpha   90.00
_cell.angle_beta   90.00
_cell.angle_gamma   90.00
#
_symmetry.space_group_name_H-M   'P 1'
#
loop_
_entity.id
_entity.type
_entity.pdbx_description
1 polymer ?
#
loop_
_entity_poly.entity_id
_entity_poly.type
_entity_poly.pdbx_seq_one_letter_code
_entity_poly.pdbx_strand_id
1 'polypeptide(L)'
;GTLIVTPLASNVPAAAAALNAEITEMYPLVEVPDLLREVHEWTGFAHQFTHVRTGDAPQNIAAMLAGVLADGTNLGPKRMAGALKGISAHQIGWMRSFHARSETYRAAQACVTDAHTRHPHSQIWGDGTTASSDGQFFRASDRAARRSDINLHYGSEPGSKFYSGLSDQYGYYSILPISPTESEAVYVLDGLFDHDTILEIEELFTDTGGTSDHVFALFCLIGRRFAPRLRNIKDRKFHIFEKADAYPTLANHIGAPINTALIMEHWDELLRLA
;
A
#
# COMPACT_ATOMS: atom_id res chain seq x y z
N GLY A 1 -25.25 26.73 -10.61
CA GLY A 1 -25.58 25.32 -10.82
C GLY A 1 -24.90 24.46 -9.78
N THR A 2 -25.53 23.37 -9.38
CA THR A 2 -24.93 22.41 -8.45
C THR A 2 -24.25 21.31 -9.24
N LEU A 3 -23.01 20.95 -8.91
CA LEU A 3 -22.34 19.82 -9.49
C LEU A 3 -22.98 18.53 -8.97
N ILE A 4 -23.53 17.73 -9.89
CA ILE A 4 -24.14 16.43 -9.58
C ILE A 4 -23.27 15.37 -10.25
N VAL A 5 -22.68 14.47 -9.44
CA VAL A 5 -21.93 13.31 -9.91
C VAL A 5 -22.73 12.07 -9.56
N THR A 6 -23.20 11.37 -10.59
CA THR A 6 -23.93 10.10 -10.41
C THR A 6 -22.93 8.95 -10.50
N PRO A 7 -22.94 8.01 -9.55
CA PRO A 7 -22.13 6.80 -9.66
C PRO A 7 -22.47 6.01 -10.93
N LEU A 8 -21.45 5.53 -11.63
CA LEU A 8 -21.63 4.62 -12.76
C LEU A 8 -22.13 3.26 -12.21
N ALA A 9 -23.12 2.69 -12.89
CA ALA A 9 -23.55 1.33 -12.60
C ALA A 9 -22.43 0.34 -12.97
N SER A 10 -22.20 -0.65 -12.12
CA SER A 10 -21.31 -1.76 -12.44
C SER A 10 -21.93 -2.55 -13.61
N ASN A 11 -21.24 -2.59 -14.74
CA ASN A 11 -21.67 -3.35 -15.90
C ASN A 11 -20.49 -4.17 -16.42
N VAL A 12 -20.58 -5.50 -16.30
CA VAL A 12 -19.63 -6.41 -16.93
C VAL A 12 -20.25 -6.90 -18.23
N PRO A 13 -19.71 -6.54 -19.41
CA PRO A 13 -20.22 -7.03 -20.68
C PRO A 13 -20.23 -8.56 -20.73
N ALA A 14 -21.29 -9.15 -21.29
CA ALA A 14 -21.41 -10.62 -21.38
C ALA A 14 -20.22 -11.27 -22.09
N ALA A 15 -19.65 -10.61 -23.11
CA ALA A 15 -18.45 -11.08 -23.80
C ALA A 15 -17.22 -11.11 -22.89
N ALA A 16 -17.07 -10.11 -22.00
CA ALA A 16 -15.96 -10.09 -21.03
C ALA A 16 -16.12 -11.19 -19.96
N ALA A 17 -17.36 -11.45 -19.51
CA ALA A 17 -17.64 -12.55 -18.59
C ALA A 17 -17.34 -13.92 -19.22
N ALA A 18 -17.75 -14.13 -20.48
CA ALA A 18 -17.47 -15.36 -21.22
C ALA A 18 -15.97 -15.58 -21.43
N LEU A 19 -15.23 -14.53 -21.85
CA LEU A 19 -13.78 -14.58 -22.02
C LEU A 19 -13.06 -14.88 -20.70
N ASN A 20 -13.52 -14.27 -19.59
CA ASN A 20 -12.94 -14.55 -18.28
C ASN A 20 -13.14 -16.01 -17.86
N ALA A 21 -14.30 -16.59 -18.13
CA ALA A 21 -14.57 -18.00 -17.84
C ALA A 21 -13.64 -18.91 -18.69
N GLU A 22 -13.52 -18.66 -19.97
CA GLU A 22 -12.63 -19.41 -20.88
C GLU A 22 -11.15 -19.33 -20.43
N ILE A 23 -10.65 -18.13 -20.14
CA ILE A 23 -9.29 -17.94 -19.63
C ILE A 23 -9.07 -18.67 -18.30
N THR A 24 -10.04 -18.60 -17.38
CA THR A 24 -9.94 -19.27 -16.08
C THR A 24 -9.81 -20.79 -16.22
N GLU A 25 -10.50 -21.39 -17.17
CA GLU A 25 -10.39 -22.82 -17.46
C GLU A 25 -9.02 -23.23 -18.04
N MET A 26 -8.30 -22.29 -18.65
CA MET A 26 -6.96 -22.54 -19.21
C MET A 26 -5.86 -22.54 -18.16
N TYR A 27 -6.08 -21.94 -16.99
CA TYR A 27 -5.07 -21.88 -15.93
C TYR A 27 -5.10 -23.14 -15.05
N PRO A 28 -3.93 -23.71 -14.73
CA PRO A 28 -3.86 -24.79 -13.75
C PRO A 28 -4.21 -24.27 -12.35
N LEU A 29 -4.78 -25.15 -11.55
CA LEU A 29 -4.90 -24.89 -10.11
C LEU A 29 -3.51 -24.99 -9.48
N VAL A 30 -3.06 -23.91 -8.86
CA VAL A 30 -1.78 -23.83 -8.18
C VAL A 30 -2.02 -23.66 -6.69
N GLU A 31 -1.44 -24.52 -5.87
CA GLU A 31 -1.48 -24.41 -4.42
C GLU A 31 -0.60 -23.23 -3.94
N VAL A 32 -1.05 -22.49 -2.94
CA VAL A 32 -0.31 -21.33 -2.41
C VAL A 32 1.14 -21.67 -1.99
N PRO A 33 1.42 -22.83 -1.34
CA PRO A 33 2.79 -23.22 -1.02
C PRO A 33 3.69 -23.41 -2.26
N ASP A 34 3.12 -23.97 -3.33
CA ASP A 34 3.87 -24.17 -4.58
C ASP A 34 4.14 -22.86 -5.29
N LEU A 35 3.14 -21.96 -5.35
CA LEU A 35 3.32 -20.62 -5.89
C LEU A 35 4.41 -19.85 -5.12
N LEU A 36 4.39 -19.92 -3.78
CA LEU A 36 5.39 -19.24 -2.96
C LEU A 36 6.81 -19.78 -3.23
N ARG A 37 6.95 -21.10 -3.43
CA ARG A 37 8.21 -21.74 -3.79
C ARG A 37 8.68 -21.31 -5.18
N GLU A 38 7.81 -21.33 -6.18
CA GLU A 38 8.13 -20.90 -7.54
C GLU A 38 8.56 -19.42 -7.59
N VAL A 39 7.83 -18.53 -6.91
CA VAL A 39 8.22 -17.11 -6.82
C VAL A 39 9.58 -16.96 -6.13
N HIS A 40 9.88 -17.78 -5.12
CA HIS A 40 11.22 -17.78 -4.55
C HIS A 40 12.28 -18.25 -5.54
N GLU A 41 12.02 -19.31 -6.30
CA GLU A 41 12.94 -19.82 -7.33
C GLU A 41 13.24 -18.77 -8.41
N TRP A 42 12.25 -17.95 -8.78
CA TRP A 42 12.42 -16.87 -9.76
C TRP A 42 13.12 -15.63 -9.20
N THR A 43 12.86 -15.26 -7.95
CA THR A 43 13.26 -13.96 -7.39
C THR A 43 14.34 -14.06 -6.32
N GLY A 44 14.46 -15.19 -5.65
CA GLY A 44 15.33 -15.35 -4.49
C GLY A 44 14.85 -14.63 -3.22
N PHE A 45 13.59 -14.14 -3.17
CA PHE A 45 13.10 -13.27 -2.12
C PHE A 45 13.28 -13.81 -0.69
N ALA A 46 13.24 -15.14 -0.51
CA ALA A 46 13.41 -15.73 0.81
C ALA A 46 14.82 -15.52 1.39
N HIS A 47 15.82 -15.22 0.57
CA HIS A 47 17.17 -14.87 1.05
C HIS A 47 17.22 -13.48 1.75
N GLN A 48 16.22 -12.62 1.53
CA GLN A 48 16.11 -11.33 2.20
C GLN A 48 15.76 -11.46 3.70
N PHE A 49 15.26 -12.61 4.14
CA PHE A 49 15.01 -12.90 5.55
C PHE A 49 16.31 -13.21 6.29
N THR A 50 17.17 -12.23 6.42
CA THR A 50 18.49 -12.37 7.05
C THR A 50 18.40 -12.55 8.56
N HIS A 51 19.31 -13.33 9.13
CA HIS A 51 19.37 -13.59 10.58
C HIS A 51 19.70 -12.31 11.36
N VAL A 52 18.95 -12.04 12.44
CA VAL A 52 19.00 -10.76 13.19
C VAL A 52 20.38 -10.42 13.77
N ARG A 53 21.22 -11.41 14.04
CA ARG A 53 22.55 -11.20 14.63
C ARG A 53 23.70 -11.31 13.63
N THR A 54 23.62 -12.26 12.69
CA THR A 54 24.72 -12.57 11.77
C THR A 54 24.54 -11.95 10.40
N GLY A 55 23.32 -11.58 10.01
CA GLY A 55 23.01 -11.10 8.67
C GLY A 55 22.91 -12.19 7.61
N ASP A 56 23.12 -13.47 7.99
CA ASP A 56 23.10 -14.57 7.04
C ASP A 56 21.70 -14.89 6.52
N ALA A 57 21.58 -15.26 5.26
CA ALA A 57 20.35 -15.78 4.68
C ALA A 57 19.92 -17.11 5.34
N PRO A 58 18.63 -17.48 5.33
CA PRO A 58 18.17 -18.73 5.90
C PRO A 58 18.73 -19.93 5.13
N GLN A 59 19.32 -20.87 5.86
CA GLN A 59 19.84 -22.11 5.27
C GLN A 59 18.72 -23.08 4.89
N ASN A 60 17.61 -23.06 5.64
CA ASN A 60 16.43 -23.90 5.35
C ASN A 60 15.30 -23.03 4.77
N ILE A 61 15.33 -22.84 3.46
CA ILE A 61 14.34 -22.05 2.73
C ILE A 61 12.91 -22.58 2.94
N ALA A 62 12.73 -23.91 2.91
CA ALA A 62 11.41 -24.50 3.10
C ALA A 62 10.82 -24.18 4.47
N ALA A 63 11.64 -24.19 5.53
CA ALA A 63 11.18 -23.78 6.87
C ALA A 63 10.90 -22.27 6.94
N MET A 64 11.64 -21.44 6.20
CA MET A 64 11.38 -19.99 6.10
C MET A 64 10.05 -19.71 5.39
N LEU A 65 9.82 -20.31 4.23
CA LEU A 65 8.56 -20.20 3.49
C LEU A 65 7.35 -20.70 4.30
N ALA A 66 7.54 -21.82 5.03
CA ALA A 66 6.55 -22.31 5.98
C ALA A 66 6.25 -21.29 7.11
N GLY A 67 7.26 -20.54 7.53
CA GLY A 67 7.12 -19.44 8.49
C GLY A 67 6.28 -18.29 7.93
N VAL A 68 6.58 -17.85 6.71
CA VAL A 68 5.81 -16.82 5.99
C VAL A 68 4.35 -17.25 5.83
N LEU A 69 4.12 -18.48 5.41
CA LEU A 69 2.77 -19.06 5.27
C LEU A 69 2.03 -19.13 6.62
N ALA A 70 2.72 -19.54 7.68
CA ALA A 70 2.14 -19.63 9.01
C ALA A 70 1.69 -18.25 9.54
N ASP A 71 2.41 -17.18 9.18
CA ASP A 71 2.04 -15.80 9.50
C ASP A 71 0.88 -15.31 8.61
N GLY A 72 0.99 -15.45 7.30
CA GLY A 72 -0.01 -14.98 6.34
C GLY A 72 -1.37 -15.66 6.47
N THR A 73 -1.40 -16.93 6.92
CA THR A 73 -2.65 -17.69 7.15
C THR A 73 -3.13 -17.67 8.60
N ASN A 74 -2.37 -17.04 9.51
CA ASN A 74 -2.63 -17.03 10.94
C ASN A 74 -2.75 -18.47 11.58
N LEU A 75 -2.16 -19.47 10.96
CA LEU A 75 -2.15 -20.85 11.48
C LEU A 75 -1.18 -21.04 12.64
N GLY A 76 -0.10 -20.27 12.64
CA GLY A 76 1.00 -20.41 13.56
C GLY A 76 1.84 -21.68 13.36
N PRO A 77 3.03 -21.77 14.01
CA PRO A 77 4.01 -22.81 13.73
C PRO A 77 3.53 -24.24 13.97
N LYS A 78 2.72 -24.47 15.00
CA LYS A 78 2.27 -25.84 15.36
C LYS A 78 1.32 -26.43 14.33
N ARG A 79 0.30 -25.65 13.90
CA ARG A 79 -0.67 -26.12 12.90
C ARG A 79 -0.02 -26.23 11.53
N MET A 80 0.84 -25.27 11.18
CA MET A 80 1.59 -25.32 9.93
C MET A 80 2.48 -26.58 9.84
N ALA A 81 3.24 -26.90 10.88
CA ALA A 81 4.05 -28.12 10.91
C ALA A 81 3.23 -29.41 10.80
N GLY A 82 1.99 -29.41 11.31
CA GLY A 82 1.06 -30.55 11.17
C GLY A 82 0.58 -30.76 9.74
N ALA A 83 0.59 -29.73 8.90
CA ALA A 83 0.22 -29.78 7.48
C ALA A 83 1.42 -30.09 6.55
N LEU A 84 2.65 -30.06 7.05
CA LEU A 84 3.87 -30.22 6.26
C LEU A 84 4.61 -31.52 6.63
N LYS A 85 5.34 -32.07 5.68
CA LYS A 85 6.23 -33.20 5.91
C LYS A 85 7.68 -32.73 6.08
N GLY A 86 8.38 -33.23 7.13
CA GLY A 86 9.81 -32.98 7.31
C GLY A 86 10.20 -31.62 7.91
N ILE A 87 9.25 -30.76 8.26
CA ILE A 87 9.48 -29.48 8.91
C ILE A 87 8.79 -29.45 10.26
N SER A 88 9.55 -29.25 11.33
CA SER A 88 9.02 -29.19 12.70
C SER A 88 8.53 -27.81 13.09
N ALA A 89 7.61 -27.75 14.06
CA ALA A 89 7.16 -26.47 14.63
C ALA A 89 8.31 -25.66 15.26
N HIS A 90 9.34 -26.34 15.78
CA HIS A 90 10.53 -25.69 16.32
C HIS A 90 11.34 -24.98 15.21
N GLN A 91 11.56 -25.61 14.05
CA GLN A 91 12.24 -24.99 12.92
C GLN A 91 11.49 -23.78 12.41
N ILE A 92 10.17 -23.88 12.23
CA ILE A 92 9.32 -22.74 11.82
C ILE A 92 9.40 -21.61 12.86
N GLY A 93 9.27 -21.93 14.14
CA GLY A 93 9.34 -20.96 15.23
C GLY A 93 10.71 -20.27 15.29
N TRP A 94 11.78 -21.02 15.06
CA TRP A 94 13.15 -20.46 15.03
C TRP A 94 13.32 -19.49 13.86
N MET A 95 12.90 -19.87 12.65
CA MET A 95 12.94 -18.99 11.47
C MET A 95 12.17 -17.68 11.74
N ARG A 96 10.96 -17.78 12.26
CA ARG A 96 10.16 -16.61 12.61
C ARG A 96 10.83 -15.71 13.65
N SER A 97 11.46 -16.28 14.66
CA SER A 97 12.06 -15.51 15.76
C SER A 97 13.35 -14.80 15.36
N PHE A 98 14.14 -15.36 14.46
CA PHE A 98 15.47 -14.87 14.15
C PHE A 98 15.60 -14.25 12.73
N HIS A 99 14.69 -14.56 11.82
CA HIS A 99 14.75 -14.09 10.45
C HIS A 99 13.56 -13.20 10.04
N ALA A 100 12.36 -13.43 10.60
CA ALA A 100 11.17 -12.66 10.26
C ALA A 100 11.03 -11.41 11.14
N ARG A 101 11.18 -10.24 10.56
CA ARG A 101 10.99 -8.91 11.15
C ARG A 101 10.54 -7.92 10.08
N SER A 102 10.06 -6.75 10.47
CA SER A 102 9.51 -5.76 9.54
C SER A 102 10.46 -5.43 8.40
N GLU A 103 11.74 -5.22 8.69
CA GLU A 103 12.76 -4.87 7.69
C GLU A 103 12.99 -5.99 6.68
N THR A 104 13.01 -7.26 7.13
CA THR A 104 13.20 -8.41 6.22
C THR A 104 11.97 -8.74 5.40
N TYR A 105 10.77 -8.52 5.94
CA TYR A 105 9.54 -8.58 5.14
C TYR A 105 9.52 -7.50 4.06
N ARG A 106 9.90 -6.26 4.40
CA ARG A 106 9.99 -5.15 3.45
C ARG A 106 10.98 -5.45 2.32
N ALA A 107 12.20 -5.88 2.67
CA ALA A 107 13.22 -6.25 1.69
C ALA A 107 12.76 -7.42 0.78
N ALA A 108 12.11 -8.45 1.36
CA ALA A 108 11.58 -9.57 0.61
C ALA A 108 10.45 -9.13 -0.34
N GLN A 109 9.56 -8.26 0.12
CA GLN A 109 8.51 -7.68 -0.71
C GLN A 109 9.09 -6.84 -1.84
N ALA A 110 10.07 -5.97 -1.57
CA ALA A 110 10.74 -5.17 -2.60
C ALA A 110 11.37 -6.06 -3.68
N CYS A 111 12.02 -7.14 -3.27
CA CYS A 111 12.60 -8.11 -4.20
C CYS A 111 11.55 -8.72 -5.17
N VAL A 112 10.37 -9.09 -4.65
CA VAL A 112 9.26 -9.62 -5.47
C VAL A 112 8.66 -8.53 -6.35
N THR A 113 8.42 -7.34 -5.80
CA THR A 113 7.85 -6.20 -6.53
C THR A 113 8.76 -5.76 -7.67
N ASP A 114 10.07 -5.71 -7.44
CA ASP A 114 11.05 -5.36 -8.47
C ASP A 114 11.11 -6.38 -9.61
N ALA A 115 11.04 -7.67 -9.28
CA ALA A 115 10.96 -8.72 -10.29
C ALA A 115 9.66 -8.62 -11.10
N HIS A 116 8.53 -8.35 -10.43
CA HIS A 116 7.24 -8.12 -11.05
C HIS A 116 7.26 -6.90 -11.98
N THR A 117 7.80 -5.77 -11.51
CA THR A 117 7.90 -4.51 -12.30
C THR A 117 8.71 -4.69 -13.58
N ARG A 118 9.79 -5.50 -13.53
CA ARG A 118 10.61 -5.81 -14.70
C ARG A 118 9.96 -6.80 -15.68
N HIS A 119 8.91 -7.50 -15.26
CA HIS A 119 8.26 -8.49 -16.09
C HIS A 119 7.46 -7.82 -17.21
N PRO A 120 7.62 -8.22 -18.49
CA PRO A 120 6.96 -7.54 -19.64
C PRO A 120 5.43 -7.49 -19.53
N HIS A 121 4.82 -8.49 -18.89
CA HIS A 121 3.36 -8.53 -18.69
C HIS A 121 2.86 -7.42 -17.76
N SER A 122 3.66 -7.03 -16.77
CA SER A 122 3.30 -5.95 -15.83
C SER A 122 3.16 -4.60 -16.53
N GLN A 123 3.95 -4.37 -17.56
CA GLN A 123 3.94 -3.13 -18.36
C GLN A 123 2.66 -2.95 -19.20
N ILE A 124 1.86 -4.02 -19.36
CA ILE A 124 0.54 -3.94 -20.02
C ILE A 124 -0.45 -3.11 -19.16
N TRP A 125 -0.27 -3.14 -17.84
CA TRP A 125 -1.16 -2.50 -16.88
C TRP A 125 -0.78 -1.04 -16.59
N GLY A 126 0.52 -0.75 -16.57
CA GLY A 126 1.06 0.57 -16.27
C GLY A 126 2.58 0.60 -16.37
N ASP A 127 3.16 1.77 -16.24
CA ASP A 127 4.61 1.99 -16.29
C ASP A 127 5.28 2.04 -14.91
N GLY A 128 4.50 1.89 -13.84
CA GLY A 128 4.99 1.91 -12.47
C GLY A 128 5.14 3.33 -11.87
N THR A 129 4.66 4.36 -12.57
CA THR A 129 4.74 5.76 -12.07
C THR A 129 3.49 6.21 -11.31
N THR A 130 2.41 5.45 -11.42
CA THR A 130 1.14 5.75 -10.75
C THR A 130 0.85 4.73 -9.66
N ALA A 131 0.35 5.19 -8.53
CA ALA A 131 0.01 4.32 -7.42
C ALA A 131 -1.28 4.74 -6.71
N SER A 132 -1.84 3.81 -5.96
CA SER A 132 -2.91 4.06 -5.00
C SER A 132 -2.52 3.58 -3.62
N SER A 133 -2.98 4.29 -2.58
CA SER A 133 -2.75 3.90 -1.20
C SER A 133 -4.05 3.87 -0.41
N ASP A 134 -4.14 2.90 0.50
CA ASP A 134 -5.31 2.69 1.36
C ASP A 134 -4.91 2.07 2.69
N GLY A 135 -5.71 2.35 3.72
CA GLY A 135 -5.53 1.80 5.05
C GLY A 135 -6.47 0.63 5.32
N GLN A 136 -5.92 -0.50 5.75
CA GLN A 136 -6.70 -1.67 6.14
C GLN A 136 -6.56 -1.98 7.62
N PHE A 137 -7.69 -2.11 8.32
CA PHE A 137 -7.74 -2.46 9.73
C PHE A 137 -7.92 -3.97 9.92
N PHE A 138 -7.07 -4.56 10.76
CA PHE A 138 -7.15 -5.97 11.15
C PHE A 138 -7.41 -6.08 12.65
N ARG A 139 -8.46 -6.79 13.02
CA ARG A 139 -8.72 -7.10 14.43
C ARG A 139 -7.63 -7.98 14.97
N ALA A 140 -7.15 -7.67 16.18
CA ALA A 140 -6.12 -8.43 16.87
C ALA A 140 -6.70 -9.00 18.16
N SER A 141 -6.29 -10.22 18.51
CA SER A 141 -6.57 -10.75 19.85
C SER A 141 -5.69 -10.06 20.89
N ASP A 142 -6.13 -10.05 22.16
CA ASP A 142 -5.46 -9.44 23.32
C ASP A 142 -3.96 -9.77 23.47
N ARG A 143 -3.49 -10.81 22.81
CA ARG A 143 -2.10 -11.28 22.88
C ARG A 143 -1.19 -10.67 21.79
N ALA A 144 -1.74 -10.02 20.77
CA ALA A 144 -0.98 -9.59 19.59
C ALA A 144 -0.46 -8.14 19.64
N ALA A 145 -0.64 -7.43 20.71
CA ALA A 145 -0.96 -6.03 20.69
C ALA A 145 0.10 -5.04 21.17
N ARG A 146 1.34 -5.11 20.70
CA ARG A 146 2.26 -3.97 20.94
C ARG A 146 1.90 -2.69 20.16
N ARG A 147 1.10 -2.80 19.08
CA ARG A 147 0.64 -1.68 18.24
C ARG A 147 -0.85 -1.77 17.90
N SER A 148 -1.64 -2.46 18.73
CA SER A 148 -3.09 -2.47 18.55
C SER A 148 -3.74 -1.46 19.49
N ASP A 149 -4.75 -0.80 18.96
CA ASP A 149 -5.58 0.14 19.71
C ASP A 149 -7.04 -0.01 19.25
N ILE A 150 -7.95 0.58 20.03
CA ILE A 150 -9.38 0.56 19.70
C ILE A 150 -9.70 1.80 18.88
N ASN A 151 -10.20 1.57 17.66
CA ASN A 151 -10.80 2.62 16.86
C ASN A 151 -12.29 2.35 16.70
N LEU A 152 -13.11 3.17 17.32
CA LEU A 152 -14.58 3.03 17.35
C LEU A 152 -15.23 3.05 15.96
N HIS A 153 -14.54 3.56 14.93
CA HIS A 153 -15.01 3.48 13.56
C HIS A 153 -15.07 2.02 13.06
N TYR A 154 -14.16 1.16 13.55
CA TYR A 154 -14.07 -0.26 13.18
C TYR A 154 -14.69 -1.20 14.24
N GLY A 155 -15.13 -0.65 15.37
CA GLY A 155 -15.75 -1.40 16.46
C GLY A 155 -15.04 -1.22 17.82
N SER A 156 -15.44 -2.03 18.79
CA SER A 156 -14.92 -1.98 20.16
C SER A 156 -13.74 -2.92 20.41
N GLU A 157 -13.34 -3.71 19.42
CA GLU A 157 -12.24 -4.65 19.56
C GLU A 157 -10.91 -4.00 19.14
N PRO A 158 -9.80 -4.31 19.82
CA PRO A 158 -8.49 -3.80 19.43
C PRO A 158 -8.05 -4.38 18.10
N GLY A 159 -7.26 -3.61 17.36
CA GLY A 159 -6.71 -4.02 16.08
C GLY A 159 -5.49 -3.21 15.68
N SER A 160 -4.87 -3.64 14.60
CA SER A 160 -3.75 -2.95 13.97
C SER A 160 -4.16 -2.47 12.58
N LYS A 161 -3.68 -1.31 12.20
CA LYS A 161 -3.92 -0.74 10.88
C LYS A 161 -2.65 -0.81 10.05
N PHE A 162 -2.80 -1.18 8.79
CA PHE A 162 -1.71 -1.18 7.82
C PHE A 162 -2.07 -0.23 6.68
N TYR A 163 -1.17 0.66 6.35
CA TYR A 163 -1.27 1.54 5.21
C TYR A 163 -0.42 0.96 4.08
N SER A 164 -1.03 0.67 2.95
CA SER A 164 -0.37 -0.02 1.84
C SER A 164 -0.44 0.80 0.55
N GLY A 165 0.65 0.79 -0.20
CA GLY A 165 0.78 1.38 -1.53
C GLY A 165 0.81 0.30 -2.61
N LEU A 166 -0.04 0.44 -3.62
CA LEU A 166 -0.18 -0.45 -4.77
C LEU A 166 0.10 0.33 -6.05
N SER A 167 1.06 -0.14 -6.86
CA SER A 167 1.34 0.47 -8.17
C SER A 167 0.26 0.14 -9.20
N ASP A 168 0.22 0.89 -10.31
CA ASP A 168 -0.63 0.62 -11.48
C ASP A 168 -0.33 -0.74 -12.14
N GLN A 169 0.81 -1.33 -11.83
CA GLN A 169 1.20 -2.69 -12.25
C GLN A 169 0.66 -3.78 -11.32
N TYR A 170 -0.19 -3.45 -10.34
CA TYR A 170 -0.72 -4.36 -9.32
C TYR A 170 0.34 -4.96 -8.38
N GLY A 171 1.51 -4.32 -8.24
CA GLY A 171 2.54 -4.66 -7.26
C GLY A 171 2.42 -3.81 -6.00
N TYR A 172 2.35 -4.44 -4.83
CA TYR A 172 2.49 -3.72 -3.56
C TYR A 172 3.94 -3.28 -3.40
N TYR A 173 4.17 -1.96 -3.28
CA TYR A 173 5.52 -1.41 -3.10
C TYR A 173 5.81 -0.95 -1.67
N SER A 174 4.77 -0.66 -0.89
CA SER A 174 4.89 -0.22 0.49
C SER A 174 3.79 -0.84 1.36
N ILE A 175 4.14 -1.30 2.56
CA ILE A 175 3.19 -1.73 3.60
C ILE A 175 3.73 -1.23 4.94
N LEU A 176 3.05 -0.26 5.54
CA LEU A 176 3.42 0.36 6.81
C LEU A 176 2.42 0.00 7.91
N PRO A 177 2.86 -0.53 9.04
CA PRO A 177 2.02 -0.62 10.22
C PRO A 177 1.86 0.78 10.82
N ILE A 178 0.62 1.27 10.90
CA ILE A 178 0.30 2.60 11.39
C ILE A 178 -0.61 2.53 12.63
N SER A 179 -0.70 3.65 13.35
CA SER A 179 -1.65 3.76 14.46
C SER A 179 -3.09 3.65 13.95
N PRO A 180 -3.92 2.77 14.54
CA PRO A 180 -5.31 2.65 14.11
C PRO A 180 -6.16 3.89 14.42
N THR A 181 -5.71 4.77 15.32
CA THR A 181 -6.43 5.97 15.76
C THR A 181 -6.01 7.24 15.04
N GLU A 182 -4.89 7.20 14.31
CA GLU A 182 -4.38 8.34 13.57
C GLU A 182 -4.93 8.40 12.14
N SER A 183 -4.93 9.61 11.57
CA SER A 183 -5.29 9.82 10.17
C SER A 183 -4.24 9.22 9.24
N GLU A 184 -4.67 8.58 8.16
CA GLU A 184 -3.78 8.07 7.10
C GLU A 184 -2.98 9.19 6.42
N ALA A 185 -3.51 10.41 6.42
CA ALA A 185 -2.88 11.57 5.79
C ALA A 185 -1.44 11.85 6.29
N VAL A 186 -1.12 11.50 7.53
CA VAL A 186 0.23 11.69 8.09
C VAL A 186 1.25 10.66 7.58
N TYR A 187 0.79 9.55 7.03
CA TYR A 187 1.63 8.45 6.54
C TYR A 187 1.75 8.39 5.00
N VAL A 188 1.07 9.31 4.30
CA VAL A 188 1.02 9.30 2.82
C VAL A 188 2.42 9.44 2.23
N LEU A 189 3.23 10.36 2.76
CA LEU A 189 4.60 10.58 2.28
C LEU A 189 5.57 9.48 2.72
N ASP A 190 5.40 8.94 3.93
CA ASP A 190 6.19 7.79 4.39
C ASP A 190 5.99 6.59 3.45
N GLY A 191 4.73 6.30 3.07
CA GLY A 191 4.42 5.25 2.12
C GLY A 191 4.98 5.50 0.72
N LEU A 192 5.12 6.77 0.31
CA LEU A 192 5.64 7.17 -0.99
C LEU A 192 7.16 7.07 -1.08
N PHE A 193 7.89 7.39 0.00
CA PHE A 193 9.35 7.51 -0.02
C PHE A 193 10.08 6.41 0.76
N ASP A 194 9.49 5.86 1.81
CA ASP A 194 10.12 4.83 2.63
C ASP A 194 9.78 3.43 2.13
N HIS A 195 10.20 3.12 0.89
CA HIS A 195 10.12 1.79 0.32
C HIS A 195 11.42 1.39 -0.36
N ASP A 196 11.69 0.08 -0.41
CA ASP A 196 12.97 -0.46 -0.91
C ASP A 196 12.88 -0.88 -2.41
N THR A 197 11.79 -0.55 -3.11
CA THR A 197 11.57 -0.94 -4.52
C THR A 197 12.19 0.04 -5.50
N ILE A 198 12.36 -0.39 -6.76
CA ILE A 198 12.85 0.46 -7.87
C ILE A 198 11.79 1.42 -8.44
N LEU A 199 10.56 1.36 -7.95
CA LEU A 199 9.47 2.18 -8.46
C LEU A 199 9.68 3.66 -8.13
N GLU A 200 9.41 4.53 -9.10
CA GLU A 200 9.43 5.98 -8.95
C GLU A 200 8.01 6.52 -9.12
N ILE A 201 7.27 6.58 -8.01
CA ILE A 201 5.87 7.02 -8.04
C ILE A 201 5.81 8.53 -8.24
N GLU A 202 5.16 8.96 -9.32
CA GLU A 202 4.94 10.36 -9.67
C GLU A 202 3.53 10.85 -9.31
N GLU A 203 2.55 9.95 -9.37
CA GLU A 203 1.16 10.26 -9.09
C GLU A 203 0.56 9.28 -8.08
N LEU A 204 -0.03 9.82 -7.01
CA LEU A 204 -0.62 9.02 -5.94
C LEU A 204 -2.11 9.30 -5.79
N PHE A 205 -2.89 8.24 -5.85
CA PHE A 205 -4.31 8.21 -5.54
C PHE A 205 -4.53 7.71 -4.12
N THR A 206 -5.44 8.33 -3.37
CA THR A 206 -5.90 7.84 -2.07
C THR A 206 -7.41 7.91 -1.99
N ASP A 207 -7.96 7.24 -1.01
CA ASP A 207 -9.34 7.48 -0.59
C ASP A 207 -9.47 8.83 0.16
N THR A 208 -10.64 9.09 0.71
CA THR A 208 -10.89 10.33 1.47
C THR A 208 -10.15 10.39 2.81
N GLY A 209 -9.70 9.26 3.35
CA GLY A 209 -8.97 9.17 4.62
C GLY A 209 -7.55 9.73 4.53
N GLY A 210 -6.92 9.61 3.36
CA GLY A 210 -5.59 10.18 3.09
C GLY A 210 -5.59 11.65 2.70
N THR A 211 -6.77 12.30 2.56
CA THR A 211 -6.90 13.64 2.01
C THR A 211 -6.73 14.72 3.07
N SER A 212 -5.75 15.62 2.88
CA SER A 212 -5.66 16.89 3.63
C SER A 212 -5.03 17.98 2.77
N ASP A 213 -5.32 19.24 3.10
CA ASP A 213 -4.73 20.39 2.39
C ASP A 213 -3.20 20.46 2.59
N HIS A 214 -2.70 19.97 3.73
CA HIS A 214 -1.25 19.85 3.98
C HIS A 214 -0.59 18.84 3.04
N VAL A 215 -1.21 17.68 2.79
CA VAL A 215 -0.69 16.67 1.86
C VAL A 215 -0.65 17.23 0.44
N PHE A 216 -1.69 17.95 -0.01
CA PHE A 216 -1.68 18.64 -1.30
C PHE A 216 -0.51 19.63 -1.42
N ALA A 217 -0.27 20.45 -0.38
CA ALA A 217 0.82 21.41 -0.38
C ALA A 217 2.19 20.73 -0.43
N LEU A 218 2.41 19.67 0.35
CA LEU A 218 3.65 18.92 0.36
C LEU A 218 3.91 18.26 -1.00
N PHE A 219 2.91 17.61 -1.60
CA PHE A 219 3.06 17.03 -2.95
C PHE A 219 3.42 18.08 -3.99
N CYS A 220 2.84 19.27 -3.91
CA CYS A 220 3.20 20.40 -4.78
C CYS A 220 4.68 20.80 -4.60
N LEU A 221 5.16 20.89 -3.36
CA LEU A 221 6.55 21.27 -3.06
C LEU A 221 7.58 20.25 -3.56
N ILE A 222 7.27 18.95 -3.45
CA ILE A 222 8.16 17.87 -3.90
C ILE A 222 8.00 17.53 -5.40
N GLY A 223 7.15 18.28 -6.13
CA GLY A 223 6.95 18.09 -7.57
C GLY A 223 6.24 16.79 -7.96
N ARG A 224 5.44 16.20 -7.04
CA ARG A 224 4.62 15.00 -7.30
C ARG A 224 3.14 15.37 -7.42
N ARG A 225 2.35 14.51 -8.05
CA ARG A 225 0.90 14.70 -8.20
C ARG A 225 0.14 13.93 -7.13
N PHE A 226 -0.77 14.63 -6.46
CA PHE A 226 -1.67 14.03 -5.47
C PHE A 226 -3.11 14.09 -5.98
N ALA A 227 -3.73 12.94 -6.18
CA ALA A 227 -5.05 12.77 -6.79
C ALA A 227 -6.01 11.98 -5.87
N PRO A 228 -6.31 12.48 -4.66
CA PRO A 228 -7.18 11.77 -3.73
C PRO A 228 -8.64 11.85 -4.14
N ARG A 229 -9.45 10.92 -3.65
CA ARG A 229 -10.91 11.06 -3.67
C ARG A 229 -11.34 12.21 -2.78
N LEU A 230 -12.07 13.16 -3.33
CA LEU A 230 -12.60 14.29 -2.58
C LEU A 230 -14.04 14.01 -2.13
N ARG A 231 -14.24 13.96 -0.81
CA ARG A 231 -15.58 13.88 -0.24
C ARG A 231 -16.30 15.21 -0.42
N ASN A 232 -17.60 15.14 -0.72
CA ASN A 232 -18.47 16.33 -0.86
C ASN A 232 -17.92 17.37 -1.86
N ILE A 233 -17.51 16.92 -3.03
CA ILE A 233 -16.92 17.79 -4.07
C ILE A 233 -17.78 19.01 -4.41
N LYS A 234 -19.11 18.90 -4.26
CA LYS A 234 -20.05 20.03 -4.46
C LYS A 234 -19.82 21.20 -3.51
N ASP A 235 -19.26 20.94 -2.33
CA ASP A 235 -19.02 21.93 -1.28
C ASP A 235 -17.56 22.45 -1.32
N ARG A 236 -16.72 21.86 -2.15
CA ARG A 236 -15.33 22.27 -2.35
C ARG A 236 -15.24 23.50 -3.23
N LYS A 237 -14.27 24.37 -2.95
CA LYS A 237 -13.96 25.56 -3.73
C LYS A 237 -12.54 25.49 -4.26
N PHE A 238 -12.34 26.06 -5.44
CA PHE A 238 -11.01 26.31 -5.97
C PHE A 238 -10.41 27.53 -5.28
N HIS A 239 -9.16 27.45 -4.88
CA HIS A 239 -8.37 28.57 -4.44
C HIS A 239 -7.42 28.95 -5.58
N ILE A 240 -7.42 30.20 -6.00
CA ILE A 240 -6.70 30.72 -7.15
C ILE A 240 -5.80 31.87 -6.74
N PHE A 241 -4.82 32.19 -7.57
CA PHE A 241 -3.91 33.33 -7.32
C PHE A 241 -4.53 34.66 -7.73
N GLU A 242 -5.37 34.64 -8.77
CA GLU A 242 -6.05 35.81 -9.31
C GLU A 242 -7.37 36.07 -8.56
N LYS A 243 -8.06 37.15 -8.95
CA LYS A 243 -9.42 37.42 -8.49
C LYS A 243 -10.43 36.52 -9.23
N ALA A 244 -11.54 36.21 -8.59
CA ALA A 244 -12.62 35.39 -9.14
C ALA A 244 -13.16 35.91 -10.48
N ASP A 245 -13.09 37.21 -10.74
CA ASP A 245 -13.53 37.86 -11.96
C ASP A 245 -12.71 37.41 -13.21
N ALA A 246 -11.52 36.90 -13.02
CA ALA A 246 -10.71 36.32 -14.07
C ALA A 246 -11.33 35.04 -14.68
N TYR A 247 -12.26 34.39 -13.92
CA TYR A 247 -12.89 33.13 -14.31
C TYR A 247 -14.42 33.19 -14.14
N PRO A 248 -15.13 33.96 -14.98
CA PRO A 248 -16.57 34.22 -14.80
C PRO A 248 -17.44 32.97 -14.77
N THR A 249 -17.10 31.96 -15.58
CA THR A 249 -17.83 30.69 -15.66
C THR A 249 -17.67 29.82 -14.41
N LEU A 250 -16.58 30.01 -13.67
CA LEU A 250 -16.23 29.26 -12.44
C LEU A 250 -16.48 30.07 -11.15
N ALA A 251 -16.95 31.31 -11.24
CA ALA A 251 -17.06 32.22 -10.11
C ALA A 251 -17.77 31.61 -8.88
N ASN A 252 -18.81 30.81 -9.12
CA ASN A 252 -19.55 30.11 -8.05
C ASN A 252 -18.76 28.97 -7.38
N HIS A 253 -17.65 28.54 -7.97
CA HIS A 253 -16.79 27.46 -7.47
C HIS A 253 -15.46 27.98 -6.90
N ILE A 254 -15.23 29.27 -6.95
CA ILE A 254 -14.02 29.92 -6.43
C ILE A 254 -14.24 30.34 -4.98
N GLY A 255 -13.26 30.03 -4.15
CA GLY A 255 -13.18 30.44 -2.74
C GLY A 255 -12.28 31.67 -2.54
N ALA A 256 -11.70 31.79 -1.37
CA ALA A 256 -10.74 32.85 -1.07
C ALA A 256 -9.48 32.73 -1.95
N PRO A 257 -8.86 33.84 -2.37
CA PRO A 257 -7.61 33.82 -3.10
C PRO A 257 -6.47 33.25 -2.25
N ILE A 258 -5.46 32.67 -2.90
CA ILE A 258 -4.26 32.16 -2.25
C ILE A 258 -3.45 33.36 -1.72
N ASN A 259 -3.02 33.30 -0.46
CA ASN A 259 -2.20 34.34 0.14
C ASN A 259 -0.73 34.16 -0.27
N THR A 260 -0.37 34.71 -1.42
CA THR A 260 1.00 34.63 -1.96
C THR A 260 2.02 35.37 -1.09
N ALA A 261 1.62 36.44 -0.41
CA ALA A 261 2.53 37.17 0.47
C ALA A 261 2.99 36.29 1.65
N LEU A 262 2.07 35.56 2.27
CA LEU A 262 2.41 34.61 3.33
C LEU A 262 3.32 33.46 2.85
N ILE A 263 3.04 32.94 1.64
CA ILE A 263 3.89 31.90 1.05
C ILE A 263 5.32 32.42 0.84
N MET A 264 5.47 33.61 0.28
CA MET A 264 6.78 34.21 0.03
C MET A 264 7.54 34.55 1.32
N GLU A 265 6.84 35.00 2.37
CA GLU A 265 7.42 35.28 3.69
C GLU A 265 8.04 34.03 4.32
N HIS A 266 7.40 32.85 4.14
CA HIS A 266 7.83 31.59 4.76
C HIS A 266 8.46 30.62 3.76
N TRP A 267 8.90 31.09 2.57
CA TRP A 267 9.35 30.21 1.49
C TRP A 267 10.53 29.33 1.89
N ASP A 268 11.52 29.86 2.58
CA ASP A 268 12.70 29.11 3.03
C ASP A 268 12.35 28.04 4.07
N GLU A 269 11.31 28.27 4.86
CA GLU A 269 10.80 27.30 5.84
C GLU A 269 10.02 26.19 5.18
N LEU A 270 9.23 26.54 4.16
CA LEU A 270 8.49 25.55 3.35
C LEU A 270 9.44 24.63 2.61
N LEU A 271 10.53 25.16 2.03
CA LEU A 271 11.54 24.35 1.35
C LEU A 271 12.31 23.41 2.29
N ARG A 272 12.37 23.73 3.58
CA ARG A 272 13.00 22.82 4.57
C ARG A 272 12.09 21.65 4.96
N LEU A 273 10.79 21.74 4.70
CA LEU A 273 9.84 20.65 4.91
C LEU A 273 9.81 19.66 3.74
N ALA A 274 10.14 20.10 2.54
CA ALA A 274 10.22 19.31 1.33
C ALA A 274 11.62 18.69 1.17
#